data_539c030d04614efdb486279775afb3b7
#
_entry.id   539c030d04614efdb486279775afb3b7
#
_cell.length_a   1.000
_cell.length_b   1.000
_cell.length_c   1.000
_cell.angle_alpha   90.00
_cell.angle_beta   90.00
_cell.angle_gamma   90.00
#
_symmetry.space_group_name_H-M   'P 1'
#
loop_
_entity.id
_entity.type
_entity.pdbx_description
1 polymer ?
#
loop_
_entity_poly.entity_id
_entity_poly.type
_entity_poly.pdbx_seq_one_letter_code
_entity_poly.pdbx_strand_id
1 'polypeptide(L)' 'MDYLPSEAKQAARERFTGLWAAITTPFGATGELDEAALRRDLDRLTGDLGIGGVFCGGVMSEFWALSGAERRRLVEVVV' A
#
# COMPACT_ATOMS: atom_id res chain seq x y z
N MET A 1 6.70 -5.79 -14.64
CA MET A 1 6.78 -4.36 -14.98
C MET A 1 6.41 -4.19 -16.43
N ASP A 2 5.49 -3.31 -16.76
CA ASP A 2 4.94 -3.16 -18.10
C ASP A 2 5.47 -1.94 -18.85
N TYR A 3 6.59 -1.39 -18.41
CA TYR A 3 7.29 -0.30 -19.08
C TYR A 3 8.80 -0.52 -18.98
N LEU A 4 9.54 0.09 -19.91
CA LEU A 4 11.01 0.01 -19.91
C LEU A 4 11.59 1.01 -18.90
N PRO A 5 12.80 0.78 -18.35
CA PRO A 5 13.44 1.74 -17.45
C PRO A 5 13.55 3.16 -18.04
N SER A 6 13.76 3.27 -19.36
CA SER A 6 13.81 4.55 -20.06
C SER A 6 12.46 5.27 -20.09
N GLU A 7 11.36 4.58 -19.82
CA GLU A 7 10.01 5.10 -19.84
C GLU A 7 9.46 5.38 -18.43
N ALA A 8 10.27 5.14 -17.40
CA ALA A 8 9.83 5.20 -16.00
C ALA A 8 9.24 6.57 -15.62
N LYS A 9 9.87 7.65 -16.03
CA LYS A 9 9.38 9.01 -15.73
C LYS A 9 8.04 9.29 -16.38
N GLN A 10 7.88 8.88 -17.62
CA GLN A 10 6.63 9.06 -18.35
C GLN A 10 5.52 8.20 -17.74
N ALA A 11 5.81 6.94 -17.42
CA ALA A 11 4.86 6.07 -16.74
C ALA A 11 4.42 6.66 -15.39
N ALA A 12 5.34 7.22 -14.62
CA ALA A 12 5.04 7.85 -13.35
C ALA A 12 4.12 9.07 -13.53
N ARG A 13 4.39 9.91 -14.53
CA ARG A 13 3.55 11.09 -14.81
C ARG A 13 2.11 10.69 -15.16
N GLU A 14 1.94 9.61 -15.87
CA GLU A 14 0.63 9.14 -16.31
C GLU A 14 -0.15 8.44 -15.19
N ARG A 15 0.56 7.69 -14.31
CA ARG A 15 -0.05 6.82 -13.31
C ARG A 15 -0.12 7.44 -11.93
N PHE A 16 0.87 8.25 -11.55
CA PHE A 16 0.92 8.83 -10.21
C PHE A 16 0.16 10.15 -10.18
N THR A 17 -1.14 10.07 -10.35
CA THR A 17 -2.04 11.21 -10.38
C THR A 17 -3.11 11.05 -9.29
N GLY A 18 -3.81 12.13 -8.99
CA GLY A 18 -4.87 12.12 -8.00
C GLY A 18 -4.34 12.24 -6.57
N LEU A 19 -5.20 11.92 -5.62
CA LEU A 19 -4.88 11.98 -4.19
C LEU A 19 -4.33 10.64 -3.73
N TRP A 20 -3.21 10.67 -3.02
CA TRP A 20 -2.55 9.49 -2.48
C TRP A 20 -2.54 9.54 -0.95
N ALA A 21 -2.74 8.41 -0.31
CA ALA A 21 -2.78 8.29 1.14
C ALA A 21 -1.64 7.41 1.65
N ALA A 22 -0.96 7.86 2.72
CA ALA A 22 -0.05 7.01 3.47
C ALA A 22 -0.89 6.16 4.42
N ILE A 23 -0.88 4.85 4.24
CA ILE A 23 -1.73 3.95 5.01
C ILE A 23 -1.01 3.43 6.26
N THR A 24 -1.79 3.12 7.29
CA THR A 24 -1.32 2.42 8.47
C THR A 24 -1.38 0.91 8.24
N THR A 25 -0.63 0.14 9.06
CA THR A 25 -0.66 -1.32 9.00
C THR A 25 -1.48 -1.83 10.19
N PRO A 26 -2.64 -2.47 9.96
CA PRO A 26 -3.40 -3.05 11.06
C PRO A 26 -2.78 -4.36 11.53
N PHE A 27 -2.71 -4.52 12.86
CA PHE A 27 -2.18 -5.73 13.50
C PHE A 27 -3.30 -6.47 14.23
N GLY A 28 -3.22 -7.80 14.23
CA GLY A 28 -4.13 -8.64 14.99
C GLY A 28 -3.81 -8.65 16.48
N ALA A 29 -4.61 -9.39 17.24
CA ALA A 29 -4.50 -9.44 18.70
C ALA A 29 -3.16 -10.02 19.19
N THR A 30 -2.51 -10.86 18.38
CA THR A 30 -1.21 -11.46 18.71
C THR A 30 -0.04 -10.76 18.01
N GLY A 31 -0.27 -9.60 17.40
CA GLY A 31 0.76 -8.78 16.77
C GLY A 31 1.06 -9.10 15.31
N GLU A 32 0.35 -10.06 14.71
CA GLU A 32 0.49 -10.39 13.29
C GLU A 32 -0.24 -9.39 12.39
N LEU A 33 0.12 -9.37 11.12
CA LEU A 33 -0.56 -8.55 10.12
C LEU A 33 -2.04 -8.98 9.99
N ASP A 34 -2.96 -8.05 10.17
CA ASP A 34 -4.40 -8.29 9.99
C ASP A 34 -4.80 -8.00 8.54
N GLU A 35 -4.74 -9.02 7.69
CA GLU A 35 -5.04 -8.88 6.26
C GLU A 35 -6.49 -8.49 6.01
N ALA A 36 -7.44 -8.99 6.79
CA ALA A 36 -8.86 -8.67 6.61
C ALA A 36 -9.13 -7.18 6.89
N ALA A 37 -8.54 -6.65 7.96
CA ALA A 37 -8.64 -5.21 8.27
C ALA A 37 -7.96 -4.36 7.20
N LEU A 38 -6.79 -4.79 6.72
CA LEU A 38 -6.06 -4.10 5.66
C LEU A 38 -6.91 -4.02 4.38
N ARG A 39 -7.54 -5.12 3.98
CA ARG A 39 -8.39 -5.15 2.79
C ARG A 39 -9.61 -4.25 2.93
N ARG A 40 -10.22 -4.22 4.11
CA ARG A 40 -11.35 -3.31 4.38
C ARG A 40 -10.93 -1.85 4.27
N ASP A 41 -9.76 -1.51 4.83
CA ASP A 41 -9.23 -0.14 4.77
C ASP A 41 -8.95 0.26 3.32
N LEU A 42 -8.35 -0.63 2.53
CA LEU A 42 -8.08 -0.38 1.12
C LEU A 42 -9.36 -0.20 0.32
N ASP A 43 -10.35 -1.05 0.54
CA ASP A 43 -11.64 -0.95 -0.14
C ASP A 43 -12.33 0.37 0.17
N ARG A 44 -12.26 0.82 1.42
CA ARG A 44 -12.83 2.10 1.83
C ARG A 44 -12.11 3.27 1.18
N LEU A 45 -10.76 3.24 1.18
CA LEU A 45 -9.97 4.32 0.61
C LEU A 45 -10.16 4.44 -0.90
N THR A 46 -10.10 3.31 -1.61
CA THR A 46 -10.19 3.33 -3.07
C THR A 46 -11.61 3.42 -3.59
N GLY A 47 -12.57 2.83 -2.88
CA GLY A 47 -13.99 2.85 -3.26
C GLY A 47 -14.72 4.08 -2.73
N ASP A 48 -14.89 4.15 -1.40
CA ASP A 48 -15.73 5.18 -0.77
C ASP A 48 -15.11 6.56 -0.82
N LEU A 49 -13.80 6.67 -0.63
CA LEU A 49 -13.11 7.96 -0.54
C LEU A 49 -12.44 8.38 -1.86
N GLY A 50 -12.42 7.51 -2.87
CA GLY A 50 -11.88 7.84 -4.18
C GLY A 50 -10.38 8.12 -4.20
N ILE A 51 -9.61 7.51 -3.30
CA ILE A 51 -8.16 7.67 -3.27
C ILE A 51 -7.54 6.99 -4.49
N GLY A 52 -6.70 7.71 -5.23
CA GLY A 52 -6.08 7.22 -6.46
C GLY A 52 -4.88 6.31 -6.25
N GLY A 53 -4.25 6.33 -5.09
CA GLY A 53 -3.12 5.47 -4.78
C GLY A 53 -2.80 5.47 -3.30
N VAL A 54 -1.99 4.50 -2.87
CA VAL A 54 -1.60 4.38 -1.46
C VAL A 54 -0.07 4.27 -1.34
N PHE A 55 0.45 4.81 -0.25
CA PHE A 55 1.85 4.67 0.14
C PHE A 55 1.90 3.70 1.31
N CYS A 56 2.39 2.48 1.08
CA CYS A 56 2.47 1.45 2.10
C CYS A 56 3.92 1.17 2.50
N GLY A 57 4.12 0.60 3.70
CA GLY A 57 5.44 0.23 4.17
C GLY A 57 6.34 1.39 4.53
N GLY A 58 5.79 2.59 4.67
CA GLY A 58 6.53 3.77 5.12
C GLY A 58 6.46 3.95 6.63
N VAL A 59 6.76 5.16 7.08
CA VAL A 59 6.76 5.50 8.52
C VAL A 59 5.39 5.30 9.15
N MET A 60 4.32 5.75 8.48
CA MET A 60 2.95 5.61 8.97
C MET A 60 2.49 4.14 9.03
N SER A 61 3.11 3.27 8.25
CA SER A 61 2.83 1.84 8.25
C SER A 61 3.64 1.06 9.28
N GLU A 62 4.50 1.74 10.03
CA GLU A 62 5.35 1.13 11.06
C GLU A 62 6.20 -0.02 10.52
N PHE A 63 6.87 0.22 9.41
CA PHE A 63 7.63 -0.80 8.67
C PHE A 63 8.66 -1.52 9.55
N TRP A 64 9.21 -0.84 10.55
CA TRP A 64 10.20 -1.41 11.47
C TRP A 64 9.63 -2.51 12.36
N ALA A 65 8.31 -2.54 12.56
CA ALA A 65 7.64 -3.56 13.35
C ALA A 65 7.30 -4.82 12.53
N LEU A 66 7.57 -4.80 11.22
CA LEU A 66 7.26 -5.89 10.31
C LEU A 66 8.51 -6.72 10.01
N SER A 67 8.36 -8.06 10.00
CA SER A 67 9.40 -8.94 9.48
C SER A 67 9.50 -8.79 7.96
N GLY A 68 10.57 -9.34 7.35
CA GLY A 68 10.71 -9.33 5.89
C GLY A 68 9.55 -10.03 5.19
N ALA A 69 9.08 -11.15 5.74
CA ALA A 69 7.94 -11.88 5.19
C ALA A 69 6.65 -11.06 5.29
N GLU A 70 6.42 -10.37 6.40
CA GLU A 70 5.26 -9.51 6.59
C GLU A 70 5.27 -8.31 5.65
N ARG A 71 6.43 -7.69 5.42
CA ARG A 71 6.57 -6.60 4.45
C ARG A 71 6.22 -7.05 3.05
N ARG A 72 6.68 -8.25 2.67
CA ARG A 72 6.33 -8.84 1.37
C ARG A 72 4.82 -9.07 1.27
N ARG A 73 4.23 -9.66 2.31
CA ARG A 73 2.80 -9.95 2.32
C ARG A 73 1.97 -8.67 2.26
N LEU A 74 2.39 -7.64 2.97
CA LEU A 74 1.73 -6.33 2.92
C LEU A 74 1.63 -5.82 1.47
N VAL A 75 2.72 -5.84 0.74
CA VAL A 75 2.75 -5.40 -0.66
C VAL A 75 1.86 -6.28 -1.53
N GLU A 76 1.89 -7.60 -1.34
CA GLU A 76 1.06 -8.54 -2.10
C GLU A 76 -0.44 -8.26 -1.91
N VAL A 77 -0.85 -7.93 -0.69
CA VAL A 77 -2.26 -7.61 -0.39
C VAL A 77 -2.66 -6.27 -0.99
N VAL A 78 -1.78 -5.27 -0.93
CA VAL A 78 -2.07 -3.92 -1.44
C VAL A 78 -2.16 -3.91 -2.96
N VAL A 79 -1.28 -4.63 -3.63
CA VAL A 79 -1.27 -4.69 -5.09
C VAL A 79 -2.39 -5.56 -5.63
#